data_3284c61c339749c9918dea985b87da7e
#
_entry.id   3284c61c339749c9918dea985b87da7e
#
_cell.length_a   1.000
_cell.length_b   1.000
_cell.length_c   1.000
_cell.angle_alpha   90.00
_cell.angle_beta   90.00
_cell.angle_gamma   90.00
#
_symmetry.space_group_name_H-M   'P 1'
#
loop_
_entity.id
_entity.type
_entity.pdbx_description
1 polymer ?
#
loop_
_entity_poly.entity_id
_entity_poly.type
_entity_poly.pdbx_seq_one_letter_code
_entity_poly.pdbx_strand_id
1 'polypeptide(L)'
;MAIDRKDYNIPIGKGTHLKRHKDKINSFLFRMQNGGKEKQHAFTIPLRPAWNENEYTRIALARAKEYENEFKKLFSVGYALNSSILIKNIFEIFIKTNYNIKDLNEQHKGHIRNLISIFNNHILEPLGNIHLDELTLYKVQEFYNGMKNKGLEPKTYNRAIKEVLSPMIRYAVKNKWINENVTLGLKLDRVQNKKLVTNPKGKYEAILNAILELYKDNLLYKALFLLIHSGRRRDEVLSLLWQNVDLERKTIFLPKTKNGEAQEHALDDECYNALKALKDEVKQDKGLVFVSSVSGKKISNLARQEAKIRELSGVKEWTPHFSRHIKASFLMQNGVNPAVISGALGHRDLSTINIYATNDTLKASQRANEALKKLQEKD
;
A
#
# COMPACT_ATOMS: atom_id res chain seq x y z
N MET A 1 -11.12 -29.08 -7.58
CA MET A 1 -12.07 -30.08 -8.13
C MET A 1 -12.39 -29.64 -9.56
N ALA A 2 -12.16 -30.48 -10.56
CA ALA A 2 -12.64 -30.24 -11.91
C ALA A 2 -14.16 -30.36 -11.91
N ILE A 3 -14.85 -29.27 -12.26
CA ILE A 3 -16.32 -29.25 -12.33
C ILE A 3 -16.70 -30.03 -13.58
N ASP A 4 -17.49 -31.11 -13.41
CA ASP A 4 -17.94 -31.94 -14.52
C ASP A 4 -18.83 -31.11 -15.47
N ARG A 5 -18.65 -31.26 -16.78
CA ARG A 5 -19.47 -30.59 -17.81
C ARG A 5 -20.94 -30.94 -17.70
N LYS A 6 -21.28 -32.09 -17.15
CA LYS A 6 -22.67 -32.56 -16.90
C LYS A 6 -23.42 -31.67 -15.88
N ASP A 7 -22.71 -30.90 -15.09
CA ASP A 7 -23.33 -30.00 -14.12
C ASP A 7 -23.97 -28.73 -14.73
N TYR A 8 -23.60 -28.38 -15.97
CA TYR A 8 -24.13 -27.21 -16.65
C TYR A 8 -25.29 -27.60 -17.55
N ASN A 9 -26.50 -27.23 -17.16
CA ASN A 9 -27.75 -27.68 -17.77
C ASN A 9 -28.31 -26.74 -18.84
N ILE A 10 -27.74 -25.57 -19.07
CA ILE A 10 -28.23 -24.57 -20.03
C ILE A 10 -27.08 -24.21 -20.99
N PRO A 11 -27.08 -24.73 -22.24
CA PRO A 11 -26.12 -24.37 -23.26
C PRO A 11 -26.41 -22.97 -23.82
N ILE A 12 -25.36 -22.15 -23.98
CA ILE A 12 -25.45 -20.80 -24.55
C ILE A 12 -24.85 -20.77 -25.94
N GLY A 13 -23.74 -21.50 -26.14
CA GLY A 13 -23.01 -21.58 -27.39
C GLY A 13 -21.91 -22.63 -27.32
N LYS A 14 -21.09 -22.77 -28.38
CA LYS A 14 -19.98 -23.73 -28.41
C LYS A 14 -18.94 -23.44 -27.29
N GLY A 15 -18.89 -24.32 -26.31
CA GLY A 15 -17.98 -24.17 -25.17
C GLY A 15 -18.44 -23.20 -24.05
N THR A 16 -19.68 -22.73 -24.13
CA THR A 16 -20.26 -21.80 -23.17
C THR A 16 -21.53 -22.38 -22.54
N HIS A 17 -21.55 -22.44 -21.22
CA HIS A 17 -22.61 -23.06 -20.45
C HIS A 17 -22.99 -22.21 -19.24
N LEU A 18 -24.27 -22.32 -18.83
CA LEU A 18 -24.84 -21.71 -17.65
C LEU A 18 -25.34 -22.81 -16.70
N LYS A 19 -24.96 -22.72 -15.43
CA LYS A 19 -25.48 -23.60 -14.37
C LYS A 19 -26.28 -22.76 -13.39
N ARG A 20 -27.47 -23.25 -13.03
CA ARG A 20 -28.26 -22.67 -11.95
C ARG A 20 -27.87 -23.30 -10.60
N HIS A 21 -27.90 -22.52 -9.54
CA HIS A 21 -27.70 -23.03 -8.18
C HIS A 21 -28.90 -23.93 -7.77
N LYS A 22 -28.63 -25.06 -7.11
CA LYS A 22 -29.69 -26.05 -6.74
C LYS A 22 -30.76 -25.45 -5.82
N ASP A 23 -30.33 -24.62 -4.85
CA ASP A 23 -31.21 -24.12 -3.78
C ASP A 23 -31.61 -22.64 -3.96
N LYS A 24 -31.20 -22.00 -5.07
CA LYS A 24 -31.47 -20.57 -5.31
C LYS A 24 -31.80 -20.33 -6.78
N ILE A 25 -33.10 -20.12 -7.06
CA ILE A 25 -33.64 -19.95 -8.42
C ILE A 25 -33.07 -18.73 -9.15
N ASN A 26 -32.54 -17.77 -8.42
CA ASN A 26 -32.00 -16.49 -8.90
C ASN A 26 -30.48 -16.42 -9.00
N SER A 27 -29.78 -17.51 -8.66
CA SER A 27 -28.28 -17.54 -8.64
C SER A 27 -27.77 -18.47 -9.73
N PHE A 28 -26.79 -18.00 -10.50
CA PHE A 28 -26.25 -18.66 -11.68
C PHE A 28 -24.74 -18.63 -11.72
N LEU A 29 -24.15 -19.67 -12.32
CA LEU A 29 -22.74 -19.77 -12.61
C LEU A 29 -22.55 -19.90 -14.13
N PHE A 30 -21.94 -18.89 -14.73
CA PHE A 30 -21.55 -18.87 -16.12
C PHE A 30 -20.18 -19.51 -16.29
N ARG A 31 -20.02 -20.33 -17.33
CA ARG A 31 -18.77 -20.98 -17.69
C ARG A 31 -18.51 -20.83 -19.18
N MET A 32 -17.30 -20.41 -19.53
CA MET A 32 -16.82 -20.36 -20.89
C MET A 32 -15.45 -21.05 -21.02
N GLN A 33 -15.27 -21.86 -22.07
CA GLN A 33 -14.03 -22.52 -22.40
C GLN A 33 -13.60 -22.10 -23.83
N ASN A 34 -12.39 -21.55 -23.97
CA ASN A 34 -11.84 -21.18 -25.27
C ASN A 34 -10.31 -21.44 -25.26
N GLY A 35 -9.81 -22.14 -26.28
CA GLY A 35 -8.38 -22.41 -26.45
C GLY A 35 -7.69 -23.08 -25.25
N GLY A 36 -8.36 -24.01 -24.55
CA GLY A 36 -7.82 -24.69 -23.38
C GLY A 36 -7.89 -23.91 -22.09
N LYS A 37 -8.33 -22.66 -22.10
CA LYS A 37 -8.55 -21.81 -20.92
C LYS A 37 -10.02 -21.79 -20.55
N GLU A 38 -10.31 -21.92 -19.25
CA GLU A 38 -11.64 -21.90 -18.69
C GLU A 38 -11.81 -20.66 -17.83
N LYS A 39 -13.01 -20.03 -17.94
CA LYS A 39 -13.45 -18.98 -17.02
C LYS A 39 -14.84 -19.23 -16.50
N GLN A 40 -15.03 -18.87 -15.24
CA GLN A 40 -16.30 -18.96 -14.54
C GLN A 40 -16.63 -17.60 -13.92
N HIS A 41 -17.93 -17.25 -13.94
CA HIS A 41 -18.45 -16.06 -13.30
C HIS A 41 -19.79 -16.38 -12.62
N ALA A 42 -19.83 -16.20 -11.30
CA ALA A 42 -21.06 -16.37 -10.53
C ALA A 42 -21.79 -15.05 -10.39
N PHE A 43 -23.10 -15.04 -10.58
CA PHE A 43 -23.92 -13.85 -10.41
C PHE A 43 -25.30 -14.19 -9.85
N THR A 44 -25.93 -13.21 -9.20
CA THR A 44 -27.25 -13.31 -8.62
C THR A 44 -28.14 -12.23 -9.19
N ILE A 45 -29.38 -12.58 -9.52
CA ILE A 45 -30.43 -11.66 -9.97
C ILE A 45 -31.23 -11.26 -8.73
N PRO A 46 -31.56 -9.98 -8.52
CA PRO A 46 -32.39 -9.55 -7.40
C PRO A 46 -33.70 -10.33 -7.36
N LEU A 47 -34.13 -10.79 -6.19
CA LEU A 47 -35.41 -11.52 -6.03
C LEU A 47 -36.59 -10.61 -6.35
N ARG A 48 -37.53 -11.13 -7.15
CA ARG A 48 -38.80 -10.49 -7.47
C ARG A 48 -39.93 -11.50 -7.23
N PRO A 49 -40.88 -11.23 -6.31
CA PRO A 49 -41.92 -12.20 -5.92
C PRO A 49 -42.81 -12.69 -7.05
N ALA A 50 -42.98 -11.87 -8.10
CA ALA A 50 -43.83 -12.20 -9.24
C ALA A 50 -43.13 -13.05 -10.32
N TRP A 51 -41.84 -13.35 -10.16
CA TRP A 51 -41.05 -14.05 -11.18
C TRP A 51 -40.95 -15.54 -10.87
N ASN A 52 -41.17 -16.34 -11.92
CA ASN A 52 -40.96 -17.77 -11.89
C ASN A 52 -39.54 -18.15 -12.36
N GLU A 53 -39.20 -19.40 -12.27
CA GLU A 53 -37.91 -19.98 -12.63
C GLU A 53 -37.50 -19.70 -14.09
N ASN A 54 -38.45 -19.69 -15.02
CA ASN A 54 -38.20 -19.45 -16.43
C ASN A 54 -37.82 -17.99 -16.71
N GLU A 55 -38.38 -17.04 -15.96
CA GLU A 55 -38.04 -15.62 -16.07
C GLU A 55 -36.64 -15.34 -15.58
N TYR A 56 -36.20 -15.92 -14.43
CA TYR A 56 -34.83 -15.84 -13.98
C TYR A 56 -33.85 -16.45 -14.98
N THR A 57 -34.21 -17.62 -15.55
CA THR A 57 -33.36 -18.28 -16.56
C THR A 57 -33.23 -17.42 -17.82
N ARG A 58 -34.30 -16.79 -18.28
CA ARG A 58 -34.30 -15.88 -19.46
C ARG A 58 -33.34 -14.69 -19.24
N ILE A 59 -33.41 -14.07 -18.07
CA ILE A 59 -32.54 -12.94 -17.74
C ILE A 59 -31.09 -13.40 -17.53
N ALA A 60 -30.92 -14.56 -16.92
CA ALA A 60 -29.57 -15.14 -16.76
C ALA A 60 -28.94 -15.47 -18.11
N LEU A 61 -29.70 -15.97 -19.09
CA LEU A 61 -29.24 -16.21 -20.45
C LEU A 61 -28.82 -14.91 -21.15
N ALA A 62 -29.61 -13.84 -21.00
CA ALA A 62 -29.28 -12.54 -21.58
C ALA A 62 -27.93 -12.01 -21.00
N ARG A 63 -27.79 -12.03 -19.68
CA ARG A 63 -26.53 -11.65 -19.02
C ARG A 63 -25.37 -12.57 -19.40
N ALA A 64 -25.60 -13.86 -19.51
CA ALA A 64 -24.55 -14.79 -19.91
C ALA A 64 -24.09 -14.54 -21.35
N LYS A 65 -24.96 -14.12 -22.27
CA LYS A 65 -24.59 -13.67 -23.61
C LYS A 65 -23.80 -12.37 -23.61
N GLU A 66 -24.11 -11.44 -22.72
CA GLU A 66 -23.34 -10.23 -22.54
C GLU A 66 -21.91 -10.60 -22.05
N TYR A 67 -21.79 -11.45 -21.03
CA TYR A 67 -20.51 -11.96 -20.57
C TYR A 67 -19.76 -12.75 -21.66
N GLU A 68 -20.45 -13.57 -22.44
CA GLU A 68 -19.85 -14.29 -23.57
C GLU A 68 -19.27 -13.32 -24.60
N ASN A 69 -19.99 -12.27 -24.95
CA ASN A 69 -19.53 -11.24 -25.86
C ASN A 69 -18.35 -10.43 -25.29
N GLU A 70 -18.42 -10.06 -24.03
CA GLU A 70 -17.30 -9.42 -23.32
C GLU A 70 -16.08 -10.35 -23.27
N PHE A 71 -16.27 -11.63 -22.99
CA PHE A 71 -15.18 -12.61 -23.00
C PHE A 71 -14.64 -12.88 -24.39
N LYS A 72 -15.48 -13.00 -25.41
CA LYS A 72 -15.03 -13.14 -26.81
C LYS A 72 -14.22 -11.91 -27.25
N LYS A 73 -14.67 -10.70 -26.89
CA LYS A 73 -13.88 -9.47 -27.06
C LYS A 73 -12.53 -9.53 -26.34
N LEU A 74 -12.48 -10.03 -25.10
CA LEU A 74 -11.25 -10.18 -24.32
C LEU A 74 -10.31 -11.28 -24.85
N PHE A 75 -10.80 -12.31 -25.55
CA PHE A 75 -10.00 -13.42 -26.08
C PHE A 75 -9.66 -13.28 -27.57
N SER A 76 -10.44 -12.53 -28.34
CA SER A 76 -10.12 -12.15 -29.72
C SER A 76 -8.99 -11.11 -29.81
N VAL A 77 -8.49 -10.67 -28.67
CA VAL A 77 -7.40 -9.71 -28.48
C VAL A 77 -6.02 -10.24 -28.88
N GLY A 78 -5.95 -11.25 -29.71
CA GLY A 78 -4.73 -11.53 -30.46
C GLY A 78 -4.41 -10.48 -31.53
N TYR A 79 -5.43 -9.87 -32.15
CA TYR A 79 -5.29 -8.87 -33.21
C TYR A 79 -6.53 -7.97 -33.25
N ALA A 80 -6.35 -6.67 -33.06
CA ALA A 80 -7.35 -5.60 -33.10
C ALA A 80 -8.37 -5.63 -31.94
N LEU A 81 -7.93 -5.28 -30.73
CA LEU A 81 -8.78 -4.49 -29.86
C LEU A 81 -8.97 -3.14 -30.55
N ASN A 82 -10.06 -3.02 -31.27
CA ASN A 82 -10.54 -1.72 -31.72
C ASN A 82 -10.58 -0.79 -30.49
N SER A 83 -10.31 0.47 -30.72
CA SER A 83 -10.41 1.62 -29.83
C SER A 83 -11.66 1.68 -28.93
N SER A 84 -12.62 0.80 -29.09
CA SER A 84 -13.91 0.74 -28.39
C SER A 84 -13.91 0.02 -27.03
N ILE A 85 -12.74 -0.24 -26.42
CA ILE A 85 -12.67 -0.85 -25.10
C ILE A 85 -12.93 0.19 -24.00
N LEU A 86 -13.76 -0.14 -23.02
CA LEU A 86 -14.02 0.75 -21.88
C LEU A 86 -12.84 0.81 -20.92
N ILE A 87 -12.61 1.97 -20.33
CA ILE A 87 -11.52 2.21 -19.35
C ILE A 87 -11.58 1.19 -18.19
N LYS A 88 -12.76 0.87 -17.68
CA LYS A 88 -12.92 -0.16 -16.63
C LYS A 88 -12.39 -1.54 -17.06
N ASN A 89 -12.63 -1.94 -18.30
CA ASN A 89 -12.18 -3.22 -18.82
C ASN A 89 -10.64 -3.23 -19.02
N ILE A 90 -10.07 -2.11 -19.45
CA ILE A 90 -8.61 -1.96 -19.54
C ILE A 90 -7.98 -2.12 -18.16
N PHE A 91 -8.55 -1.50 -17.13
CA PHE A 91 -8.04 -1.63 -15.77
C PHE A 91 -8.03 -3.09 -15.29
N GLU A 92 -9.10 -3.83 -15.52
CA GLU A 92 -9.16 -5.25 -15.17
C GLU A 92 -8.07 -6.06 -15.89
N ILE A 93 -7.89 -5.83 -17.22
CA ILE A 93 -6.86 -6.50 -18.00
C ILE A 93 -5.46 -6.11 -17.47
N PHE A 94 -5.23 -4.83 -17.24
CA PHE A 94 -3.98 -4.31 -16.72
C PHE A 94 -3.60 -4.98 -15.39
N ILE A 95 -4.53 -5.06 -14.43
CA ILE A 95 -4.30 -5.71 -13.14
C ILE A 95 -4.01 -7.21 -13.33
N LYS A 96 -4.83 -7.91 -14.14
CA LYS A 96 -4.67 -9.36 -14.35
C LYS A 96 -3.36 -9.73 -15.06
N THR A 97 -2.91 -8.89 -15.99
CA THR A 97 -1.73 -9.20 -16.82
C THR A 97 -0.43 -8.82 -16.14
N ASN A 98 -0.39 -7.68 -15.45
CA ASN A 98 0.85 -7.21 -14.83
C ASN A 98 1.09 -7.77 -13.43
N TYR A 99 0.05 -8.29 -12.79
CA TYR A 99 0.14 -8.81 -11.44
C TYR A 99 -0.37 -10.26 -11.40
N ASN A 100 0.55 -11.22 -11.37
CA ASN A 100 0.18 -12.62 -11.17
C ASN A 100 -0.27 -12.83 -9.72
N ILE A 101 -1.57 -12.80 -9.48
CA ILE A 101 -2.19 -12.80 -8.13
C ILE A 101 -1.83 -14.05 -7.32
N LYS A 102 -1.46 -15.16 -8.00
CA LYS A 102 -1.15 -16.44 -7.32
C LYS A 102 0.21 -16.44 -6.64
N ASP A 103 1.19 -15.71 -7.17
CA ASP A 103 2.60 -15.73 -6.73
C ASP A 103 3.02 -14.49 -5.93
N LEU A 104 2.05 -13.65 -5.54
CA LEU A 104 2.34 -12.39 -4.87
C LEU A 104 2.52 -12.57 -3.36
N ASN A 105 3.59 -11.98 -2.84
CA ASN A 105 3.73 -11.78 -1.39
C ASN A 105 2.69 -10.77 -0.88
N GLU A 106 2.49 -10.70 0.44
CA GLU A 106 1.48 -9.83 1.06
C GLU A 106 1.66 -8.33 0.76
N GLN A 107 2.89 -7.87 0.51
CA GLN A 107 3.16 -6.48 0.13
C GLN A 107 2.63 -6.17 -1.27
N HIS A 108 2.82 -7.06 -2.24
CA HIS A 108 2.27 -6.90 -3.58
C HIS A 108 0.74 -6.97 -3.57
N LYS A 109 0.16 -7.86 -2.79
CA LYS A 109 -1.30 -7.90 -2.58
C LYS A 109 -1.83 -6.59 -1.99
N GLY A 110 -1.10 -5.99 -1.05
CA GLY A 110 -1.41 -4.68 -0.49
C GLY A 110 -1.37 -3.55 -1.54
N HIS A 111 -0.36 -3.55 -2.39
CA HIS A 111 -0.24 -2.60 -3.50
C HIS A 111 -1.40 -2.71 -4.49
N ILE A 112 -1.75 -3.92 -4.92
CA ILE A 112 -2.87 -4.15 -5.83
C ILE A 112 -4.20 -3.70 -5.22
N ARG A 113 -4.46 -4.07 -3.95
CA ARG A 113 -5.66 -3.59 -3.23
C ARG A 113 -5.76 -2.07 -3.23
N ASN A 114 -4.62 -1.38 -3.09
CA ASN A 114 -4.56 0.06 -3.12
C ASN A 114 -4.85 0.65 -4.52
N LEU A 115 -4.31 0.04 -5.60
CA LEU A 115 -4.63 0.43 -6.97
C LEU A 115 -6.11 0.25 -7.28
N ILE A 116 -6.69 -0.88 -6.87
CA ILE A 116 -8.12 -1.18 -7.02
C ILE A 116 -8.97 -0.17 -6.25
N SER A 117 -8.56 0.16 -5.00
CA SER A 117 -9.26 1.16 -4.20
C SER A 117 -9.22 2.55 -4.84
N ILE A 118 -8.07 2.99 -5.35
CA ILE A 118 -7.96 4.28 -6.05
C ILE A 118 -8.83 4.29 -7.31
N PHE A 119 -8.80 3.22 -8.09
CA PHE A 119 -9.62 3.11 -9.30
C PHE A 119 -11.11 3.19 -8.97
N ASN A 120 -11.59 2.37 -8.04
CA ASN A 120 -13.00 2.29 -7.68
C ASN A 120 -13.54 3.60 -7.05
N ASN A 121 -12.73 4.24 -6.20
CA ASN A 121 -13.16 5.43 -5.48
C ASN A 121 -13.07 6.73 -6.29
N HIS A 122 -12.19 6.78 -7.30
CA HIS A 122 -11.91 8.04 -7.97
C HIS A 122 -12.04 7.99 -9.51
N ILE A 123 -11.78 6.84 -10.15
CA ILE A 123 -11.68 6.75 -11.61
C ILE A 123 -12.90 6.08 -12.23
N LEU A 124 -13.44 5.06 -11.59
CA LEU A 124 -14.52 4.22 -12.15
C LEU A 124 -15.76 5.02 -12.50
N GLU A 125 -16.24 5.87 -11.60
CA GLU A 125 -17.47 6.67 -11.84
C GLU A 125 -17.27 7.67 -13.00
N PRO A 126 -16.22 8.54 -12.99
CA PRO A 126 -16.08 9.58 -14.02
C PRO A 126 -15.54 9.08 -15.36
N LEU A 127 -14.71 8.04 -15.39
CA LEU A 127 -14.02 7.60 -16.60
C LEU A 127 -14.26 6.14 -16.98
N GLY A 128 -14.75 5.30 -16.07
CA GLY A 128 -14.83 3.85 -16.28
C GLY A 128 -15.67 3.41 -17.47
N ASN A 129 -16.73 4.16 -17.82
CA ASN A 129 -17.63 3.86 -18.93
C ASN A 129 -17.28 4.63 -20.22
N ILE A 130 -16.17 5.36 -20.25
CA ILE A 130 -15.67 6.00 -21.46
C ILE A 130 -14.87 4.98 -22.28
N HIS A 131 -15.01 5.03 -23.59
CA HIS A 131 -14.17 4.25 -24.50
C HIS A 131 -12.74 4.81 -24.55
N LEU A 132 -11.77 3.92 -24.76
CA LEU A 132 -10.35 4.30 -24.74
C LEU A 132 -10.00 5.37 -25.77
N ASP A 133 -10.57 5.29 -26.98
CA ASP A 133 -10.39 6.27 -28.08
C ASP A 133 -11.05 7.62 -27.82
N GLU A 134 -12.01 7.67 -26.91
CA GLU A 134 -12.63 8.91 -26.46
C GLU A 134 -11.86 9.60 -25.32
N LEU A 135 -10.85 8.91 -24.74
CA LEU A 135 -10.07 9.47 -23.66
C LEU A 135 -9.06 10.49 -24.20
N THR A 136 -9.43 11.75 -24.18
CA THR A 136 -8.57 12.88 -24.59
C THR A 136 -7.87 13.51 -23.39
N LEU A 137 -6.81 14.31 -23.64
CA LEU A 137 -6.19 15.12 -22.59
C LEU A 137 -7.21 16.05 -21.91
N TYR A 138 -8.17 16.59 -22.67
CA TYR A 138 -9.24 17.42 -22.12
C TYR A 138 -10.07 16.66 -21.07
N LYS A 139 -10.54 15.44 -21.38
CA LYS A 139 -11.30 14.61 -20.42
C LYS A 139 -10.46 14.25 -19.17
N VAL A 140 -9.17 13.99 -19.34
CA VAL A 140 -8.26 13.75 -18.21
C VAL A 140 -8.08 14.99 -17.35
N GLN A 141 -7.96 16.17 -17.97
CA GLN A 141 -7.88 17.44 -17.25
C GLN A 141 -9.18 17.76 -16.49
N GLU A 142 -10.33 17.53 -17.13
CA GLU A 142 -11.65 17.70 -16.52
C GLU A 142 -11.84 16.78 -15.31
N PHE A 143 -11.47 15.52 -15.45
CA PHE A 143 -11.43 14.54 -14.35
C PHE A 143 -10.52 15.00 -13.20
N TYR A 144 -9.31 15.46 -13.52
CA TYR A 144 -8.33 15.96 -12.56
C TYR A 144 -8.87 17.17 -11.78
N ASN A 145 -9.47 18.14 -12.50
CA ASN A 145 -10.08 19.30 -11.91
C ASN A 145 -11.32 18.93 -11.06
N GLY A 146 -12.10 17.95 -11.49
CA GLY A 146 -13.23 17.42 -10.73
C GLY A 146 -12.83 16.87 -9.38
N MET A 147 -11.72 16.13 -9.29
CA MET A 147 -11.18 15.66 -8.01
C MET A 147 -10.73 16.83 -7.11
N LYS A 148 -10.10 17.83 -7.69
CA LYS A 148 -9.67 19.05 -6.99
C LYS A 148 -10.87 19.83 -6.44
N ASN A 149 -11.93 19.97 -7.22
CA ASN A 149 -13.16 20.66 -6.83
C ASN A 149 -13.92 19.90 -5.72
N LYS A 150 -13.76 18.58 -5.62
CA LYS A 150 -14.26 17.77 -4.48
C LYS A 150 -13.45 17.98 -3.20
N GLY A 151 -12.45 18.87 -3.20
CA GLY A 151 -11.60 19.17 -2.03
C GLY A 151 -10.60 18.09 -1.67
N LEU A 152 -10.26 17.18 -2.60
CA LEU A 152 -9.25 16.16 -2.35
C LEU A 152 -7.84 16.79 -2.30
N GLU A 153 -6.98 16.20 -1.47
CA GLU A 153 -5.59 16.61 -1.35
C GLU A 153 -4.79 16.37 -2.64
N PRO A 154 -3.84 17.27 -3.01
CA PRO A 154 -3.00 17.12 -4.21
C PRO A 154 -2.31 15.75 -4.33
N LYS A 155 -1.93 15.17 -3.21
CA LYS A 155 -1.35 13.84 -3.17
C LYS A 155 -2.33 12.77 -3.67
N THR A 156 -3.61 12.86 -3.32
CA THR A 156 -4.64 11.89 -3.69
C THR A 156 -4.93 11.91 -5.17
N TYR A 157 -5.23 13.07 -5.74
CA TYR A 157 -5.56 13.15 -7.16
C TYR A 157 -4.33 12.95 -8.07
N ASN A 158 -3.13 13.35 -7.63
CA ASN A 158 -1.90 13.01 -8.35
C ASN A 158 -1.65 11.49 -8.38
N ARG A 159 -2.00 10.76 -7.30
CA ARG A 159 -1.87 9.30 -7.26
C ARG A 159 -2.82 8.61 -8.22
N ALA A 160 -4.06 9.09 -8.35
CA ALA A 160 -5.01 8.54 -9.32
C ALA A 160 -4.45 8.60 -10.76
N ILE A 161 -3.74 9.67 -11.10
CA ILE A 161 -3.07 9.79 -12.40
C ILE A 161 -1.79 8.93 -12.45
N LYS A 162 -0.84 9.13 -11.51
CA LYS A 162 0.51 8.56 -11.60
C LYS A 162 0.55 7.05 -11.34
N GLU A 163 -0.26 6.57 -10.40
CA GLU A 163 -0.21 5.18 -9.96
C GLU A 163 -1.21 4.29 -10.70
N VAL A 164 -2.30 4.85 -11.22
CA VAL A 164 -3.35 4.08 -11.87
C VAL A 164 -3.56 4.44 -13.33
N LEU A 165 -4.04 5.66 -13.62
CA LEU A 165 -4.47 6.00 -14.98
C LEU A 165 -3.31 5.98 -15.97
N SER A 166 -2.20 6.66 -15.68
CA SER A 166 -1.05 6.74 -16.59
C SER A 166 -0.37 5.38 -16.82
N PRO A 167 -0.12 4.52 -15.83
CA PRO A 167 0.40 3.17 -16.06
C PRO A 167 -0.54 2.29 -16.88
N MET A 168 -1.85 2.37 -16.65
CA MET A 168 -2.86 1.64 -17.40
C MET A 168 -2.90 2.09 -18.88
N ILE A 169 -2.89 3.40 -19.15
CA ILE A 169 -2.85 3.92 -20.51
C ILE A 169 -1.51 3.60 -21.20
N ARG A 170 -0.38 3.64 -20.49
CA ARG A 170 0.90 3.18 -21.01
C ARG A 170 0.88 1.70 -21.40
N TYR A 171 0.19 0.87 -20.63
CA TYR A 171 -0.04 -0.52 -20.98
C TYR A 171 -0.86 -0.65 -22.28
N ALA A 172 -1.89 0.17 -22.48
CA ALA A 172 -2.67 0.20 -23.71
C ALA A 172 -1.83 0.64 -24.93
N VAL A 173 -0.95 1.63 -24.77
CA VAL A 173 0.00 2.05 -25.82
C VAL A 173 0.97 0.94 -26.16
N LYS A 174 1.54 0.25 -25.15
CA LYS A 174 2.45 -0.88 -25.36
C LYS A 174 1.81 -2.03 -26.14
N ASN A 175 0.52 -2.24 -25.94
CA ASN A 175 -0.28 -3.24 -26.65
C ASN A 175 -0.89 -2.73 -27.97
N LYS A 176 -0.51 -1.52 -28.41
CA LYS A 176 -0.99 -0.89 -29.64
C LYS A 176 -2.51 -0.70 -29.73
N TRP A 177 -3.18 -0.51 -28.59
CA TRP A 177 -4.62 -0.22 -28.52
C TRP A 177 -4.91 1.26 -28.77
N ILE A 178 -3.96 2.13 -28.42
CA ILE A 178 -3.91 3.56 -28.77
C ILE A 178 -2.48 3.95 -29.10
N ASN A 179 -2.30 5.10 -29.75
CA ASN A 179 -1.00 5.54 -30.25
C ASN A 179 -0.16 6.25 -29.18
N GLU A 180 -0.80 6.96 -28.25
CA GLU A 180 -0.11 7.79 -27.26
C GLU A 180 -0.75 7.75 -25.87
N ASN A 181 0.03 8.12 -24.88
CA ASN A 181 -0.46 8.26 -23.51
C ASN A 181 -0.87 9.71 -23.24
N VAL A 182 -2.15 10.00 -23.43
CA VAL A 182 -2.75 11.34 -23.24
C VAL A 182 -2.53 11.93 -21.83
N THR A 183 -2.28 11.08 -20.83
CA THR A 183 -2.05 11.56 -19.45
C THR A 183 -0.72 12.28 -19.27
N LEU A 184 0.23 12.12 -20.19
CA LEU A 184 1.55 12.74 -20.10
C LEU A 184 1.49 14.26 -20.34
N GLY A 185 0.48 14.73 -21.08
CA GLY A 185 0.24 16.17 -21.28
C GLY A 185 -0.32 16.88 -20.04
N LEU A 186 -0.74 16.15 -19.00
CA LEU A 186 -1.34 16.73 -17.80
C LEU A 186 -0.27 17.32 -16.88
N LYS A 187 -0.41 18.61 -16.56
CA LYS A 187 0.43 19.27 -15.54
C LYS A 187 -0.12 18.99 -14.15
N LEU A 188 0.60 18.20 -13.37
CA LEU A 188 0.22 17.84 -12.02
C LEU A 188 0.61 18.93 -11.01
N ASP A 189 -0.25 19.15 -10.01
CA ASP A 189 0.02 20.09 -8.93
C ASP A 189 1.23 19.64 -8.10
N ARG A 190 1.99 20.61 -7.60
CA ARG A 190 3.10 20.33 -6.71
C ARG A 190 2.59 19.86 -5.35
N VAL A 191 3.09 18.72 -4.89
CA VAL A 191 2.83 18.23 -3.53
C VAL A 191 3.94 18.73 -2.62
N GLN A 192 3.59 19.55 -1.63
CA GLN A 192 4.55 19.94 -0.59
C GLN A 192 4.71 18.79 0.39
N ASN A 193 5.81 18.07 0.31
CA ASN A 193 6.11 16.93 1.19
C ASN A 193 6.89 17.31 2.45
N LYS A 194 7.24 18.61 2.62
CA LYS A 194 8.03 19.05 3.78
C LYS A 194 7.15 19.00 5.05
N LYS A 195 7.36 18.02 5.89
CA LYS A 195 6.82 17.97 7.24
C LYS A 195 7.89 18.49 8.20
N LEU A 196 7.88 19.79 8.45
CA LEU A 196 8.69 20.38 9.52
C LEU A 196 8.13 19.87 10.86
N VAL A 197 8.96 19.14 11.60
CA VAL A 197 8.63 18.78 12.98
C VAL A 197 9.05 19.94 13.87
N THR A 198 8.08 20.65 14.42
CA THR A 198 8.31 21.68 15.43
C THR A 198 8.65 21.00 16.76
N ASN A 199 9.63 21.55 17.51
CA ASN A 199 10.10 21.03 18.80
C ASN A 199 10.34 19.50 18.81
N PRO A 200 11.25 18.98 17.95
CA PRO A 200 11.45 17.52 17.84
C PRO A 200 11.98 16.91 19.13
N LYS A 201 12.81 17.63 19.91
CA LYS A 201 13.31 17.17 21.21
C LYS A 201 12.18 16.95 22.21
N GLY A 202 11.35 17.97 22.45
CA GLY A 202 10.25 17.86 23.40
C GLY A 202 9.24 16.80 23.00
N LYS A 203 8.94 16.66 21.69
CA LYS A 203 8.04 15.60 21.20
C LYS A 203 8.66 14.21 21.39
N TYR A 204 9.97 14.06 21.15
CA TYR A 204 10.66 12.80 21.38
C TYR A 204 10.56 12.36 22.84
N GLU A 205 10.90 13.26 23.77
CA GLU A 205 10.87 13.02 25.21
C GLU A 205 9.43 12.74 25.72
N ALA A 206 8.43 13.49 25.27
CA ALA A 206 7.05 13.28 25.65
C ALA A 206 6.51 11.91 25.23
N ILE A 207 6.85 11.46 24.02
CA ILE A 207 6.46 10.13 23.52
C ILE A 207 7.19 9.03 24.28
N LEU A 208 8.51 9.18 24.51
CA LEU A 208 9.31 8.24 25.28
C LEU A 208 8.72 8.03 26.68
N ASN A 209 8.47 9.12 27.39
CA ASN A 209 7.88 9.07 28.73
C ASN A 209 6.51 8.42 28.73
N ALA A 210 5.66 8.72 27.75
CA ALA A 210 4.36 8.08 27.60
C ALA A 210 4.47 6.57 27.37
N ILE A 211 5.44 6.10 26.57
CA ILE A 211 5.68 4.67 26.35
C ILE A 211 6.13 4.00 27.65
N LEU A 212 7.10 4.60 28.36
CA LEU A 212 7.65 4.05 29.61
C LEU A 212 6.57 3.95 30.70
N GLU A 213 5.70 4.93 30.81
CA GLU A 213 4.61 4.94 31.78
C GLU A 213 3.49 3.96 31.43
N LEU A 214 2.98 4.01 30.20
CA LEU A 214 1.86 3.15 29.76
C LEU A 214 2.19 1.66 29.79
N TYR A 215 3.45 1.31 29.55
CA TYR A 215 3.88 -0.08 29.41
C TYR A 215 4.94 -0.50 30.44
N LYS A 216 4.98 0.18 31.61
CA LYS A 216 5.90 -0.19 32.70
C LYS A 216 5.79 -1.67 33.09
N ASP A 217 4.57 -2.20 33.14
CA ASP A 217 4.25 -3.58 33.53
C ASP A 217 3.94 -4.49 32.34
N ASN A 218 4.18 -4.05 31.08
CA ASN A 218 3.95 -4.83 29.88
C ASN A 218 5.21 -4.81 29.00
N LEU A 219 6.10 -5.78 29.25
CA LEU A 219 7.40 -5.84 28.59
C LEU A 219 7.28 -5.97 27.06
N LEU A 220 6.24 -6.68 26.57
CA LEU A 220 6.02 -6.84 25.13
C LEU A 220 5.76 -5.50 24.43
N TYR A 221 4.79 -4.73 24.91
CA TYR A 221 4.47 -3.44 24.31
C TYR A 221 5.53 -2.38 24.61
N LYS A 222 6.20 -2.45 25.75
CA LYS A 222 7.34 -1.59 26.07
C LYS A 222 8.46 -1.74 25.04
N ALA A 223 8.96 -2.96 24.83
CA ALA A 223 10.01 -3.24 23.85
C ALA A 223 9.56 -2.90 22.42
N LEU A 224 8.31 -3.25 22.05
CA LEU A 224 7.75 -2.95 20.74
C LEU A 224 7.77 -1.44 20.43
N PHE A 225 7.23 -0.63 21.33
CA PHE A 225 7.10 0.81 21.08
C PHE A 225 8.41 1.56 21.26
N LEU A 226 9.33 1.11 22.10
CA LEU A 226 10.68 1.66 22.16
C LEU A 226 11.43 1.43 20.84
N LEU A 227 11.40 0.23 20.27
CA LEU A 227 11.99 -0.04 18.95
C LEU A 227 11.35 0.79 17.83
N ILE A 228 10.03 0.98 17.85
CA ILE A 228 9.36 1.88 16.91
C ILE A 228 9.82 3.32 17.14
N HIS A 229 9.90 3.76 18.40
CA HIS A 229 10.29 5.11 18.76
C HIS A 229 11.77 5.39 18.45
N SER A 230 12.64 4.38 18.53
CA SER A 230 14.04 4.47 18.07
C SER A 230 14.19 4.71 16.56
N GLY A 231 13.05 4.77 15.81
CA GLY A 231 12.97 5.09 14.39
C GLY A 231 12.97 3.87 13.47
N ARG A 232 12.75 2.66 13.98
CA ARG A 232 12.55 1.47 13.13
C ARG A 232 11.18 1.51 12.46
N ARG A 233 11.03 0.88 11.26
CA ARG A 233 9.73 0.79 10.62
C ARG A 233 8.85 -0.20 11.37
N ARG A 234 7.57 0.15 11.58
CA ARG A 234 6.62 -0.67 12.32
C ARG A 234 6.61 -2.13 11.86
N ASP A 235 6.55 -2.36 10.56
CA ASP A 235 6.46 -3.71 10.02
C ASP A 235 7.77 -4.50 10.14
N GLU A 236 8.92 -3.83 10.14
CA GLU A 236 10.24 -4.42 10.44
C GLU A 236 10.29 -4.88 11.89
N VAL A 237 9.88 -4.02 12.82
CA VAL A 237 9.81 -4.36 14.25
C VAL A 237 8.85 -5.53 14.49
N LEU A 238 7.64 -5.46 13.97
CA LEU A 238 6.63 -6.52 14.13
C LEU A 238 7.03 -7.86 13.49
N SER A 239 7.98 -7.87 12.58
CA SER A 239 8.51 -9.08 11.92
C SER A 239 9.86 -9.51 12.48
N LEU A 240 10.36 -8.86 13.53
CA LEU A 240 11.63 -9.20 14.16
C LEU A 240 11.56 -10.61 14.77
N LEU A 241 12.61 -11.39 14.52
CA LEU A 241 12.76 -12.74 15.05
C LEU A 241 13.80 -12.74 16.15
N TRP A 242 13.64 -13.58 17.18
CA TRP A 242 14.61 -13.71 18.28
C TRP A 242 16.00 -14.08 17.79
N GLN A 243 16.12 -14.96 16.78
CA GLN A 243 17.41 -15.32 16.19
C GLN A 243 18.12 -14.17 15.49
N ASN A 244 17.47 -13.03 15.31
CA ASN A 244 18.00 -11.81 14.73
C ASN A 244 18.26 -10.71 15.78
N VAL A 245 18.15 -11.04 17.07
CA VAL A 245 18.44 -10.14 18.19
C VAL A 245 19.72 -10.64 18.86
N ASP A 246 20.79 -9.86 18.74
CA ASP A 246 22.06 -10.13 19.41
C ASP A 246 22.18 -9.21 20.62
N LEU A 247 21.92 -9.76 21.81
CA LEU A 247 22.01 -9.01 23.06
C LEU A 247 23.46 -8.80 23.54
N GLU A 248 24.41 -9.63 23.10
CA GLU A 248 25.84 -9.46 23.47
C GLU A 248 26.44 -8.27 22.70
N ARG A 249 26.17 -8.20 21.39
CA ARG A 249 26.59 -7.10 20.53
C ARG A 249 25.67 -5.88 20.59
N LYS A 250 24.55 -5.96 21.30
CA LYS A 250 23.50 -4.95 21.34
C LYS A 250 23.02 -4.55 19.95
N THR A 251 22.75 -5.51 19.08
CA THR A 251 22.29 -5.26 17.70
C THR A 251 21.04 -6.06 17.34
N ILE A 252 20.34 -5.58 16.32
CA ILE A 252 19.28 -6.32 15.64
C ILE A 252 19.61 -6.42 14.16
N PHE A 253 19.38 -7.59 13.59
CA PHE A 253 19.55 -7.86 12.16
C PHE A 253 18.19 -7.95 11.46
N LEU A 254 18.01 -7.19 10.38
CA LEU A 254 16.83 -7.17 9.55
C LEU A 254 17.19 -7.77 8.18
N PRO A 255 16.93 -9.06 7.94
CA PRO A 255 17.44 -9.79 6.75
C PRO A 255 16.82 -9.27 5.44
N LYS A 256 15.61 -8.70 5.52
CA LYS A 256 14.92 -8.14 4.37
C LYS A 256 14.11 -6.93 4.78
N THR A 257 14.59 -5.75 4.42
CA THR A 257 13.83 -4.51 4.61
C THR A 257 12.90 -4.26 3.42
N LYS A 258 12.02 -3.26 3.53
CA LYS A 258 11.17 -2.81 2.43
C LYS A 258 11.96 -2.49 1.14
N ASN A 259 13.23 -2.14 1.29
CA ASN A 259 14.13 -1.79 0.18
C ASN A 259 14.88 -2.99 -0.40
N GLY A 260 14.65 -4.21 0.12
CA GLY A 260 15.25 -5.46 -0.36
C GLY A 260 16.66 -5.76 0.21
N GLU A 261 17.25 -4.85 0.99
CA GLU A 261 18.59 -4.99 1.55
C GLU A 261 18.56 -5.44 3.01
N ALA A 262 19.53 -6.27 3.42
CA ALA A 262 19.72 -6.61 4.81
C ALA A 262 20.33 -5.42 5.57
N GLN A 263 19.95 -5.22 6.83
CA GLN A 263 20.44 -4.14 7.65
C GLN A 263 20.69 -4.61 9.08
N GLU A 264 21.83 -4.18 9.66
CA GLU A 264 22.12 -4.36 11.07
C GLU A 264 22.04 -3.00 11.77
N HIS A 265 21.40 -2.96 12.93
CA HIS A 265 21.19 -1.74 13.68
C HIS A 265 21.58 -1.90 15.14
N ALA A 266 22.34 -0.97 15.66
CA ALA A 266 22.64 -0.88 17.08
C ALA A 266 21.38 -0.51 17.88
N LEU A 267 21.25 -1.10 19.05
CA LEU A 267 20.24 -0.79 20.06
C LEU A 267 20.77 0.32 20.98
N ASP A 268 19.91 1.30 21.26
CA ASP A 268 20.09 2.19 22.40
C ASP A 268 19.81 1.44 23.71
N ASP A 269 20.18 2.03 24.85
CA ASP A 269 20.08 1.35 26.15
C ASP A 269 18.62 1.05 26.54
N GLU A 270 17.67 1.91 26.21
CA GLU A 270 16.24 1.67 26.45
C GLU A 270 15.74 0.46 25.66
N CYS A 271 16.04 0.39 24.38
CA CYS A 271 15.66 -0.74 23.52
C CYS A 271 16.34 -2.04 23.96
N TYR A 272 17.63 -1.97 24.29
CA TYR A 272 18.40 -3.12 24.78
C TYR A 272 17.80 -3.68 26.07
N ASN A 273 17.61 -2.82 27.09
CA ASN A 273 17.10 -3.23 28.40
C ASN A 273 15.67 -3.81 28.27
N ALA A 274 14.82 -3.21 27.43
CA ALA A 274 13.46 -3.70 27.20
C ALA A 274 13.45 -5.06 26.49
N LEU A 275 14.30 -5.26 25.46
CA LEU A 275 14.42 -6.55 24.78
C LEU A 275 15.01 -7.63 25.69
N LYS A 276 16.01 -7.29 26.52
CA LYS A 276 16.59 -8.21 27.49
C LYS A 276 15.54 -8.67 28.52
N ALA A 277 14.81 -7.73 29.13
CA ALA A 277 13.75 -8.05 30.07
C ALA A 277 12.66 -8.93 29.43
N LEU A 278 12.24 -8.61 28.20
CA LEU A 278 11.28 -9.44 27.46
C LEU A 278 11.84 -10.83 27.17
N LYS A 279 13.13 -10.94 26.82
CA LYS A 279 13.79 -12.22 26.56
C LYS A 279 13.80 -13.11 27.80
N ASP A 280 14.12 -12.52 28.95
CA ASP A 280 14.18 -13.21 30.24
C ASP A 280 12.78 -13.71 30.66
N GLU A 281 11.70 -12.97 30.33
CA GLU A 281 10.31 -13.36 30.59
C GLU A 281 9.87 -14.51 29.68
N VAL A 282 10.06 -14.38 28.35
CA VAL A 282 9.51 -15.35 27.39
C VAL A 282 10.37 -16.60 27.22
N LYS A 283 11.66 -16.53 27.54
CA LYS A 283 12.65 -17.64 27.46
C LYS A 283 12.66 -18.35 26.08
N GLN A 284 12.52 -17.58 25.00
CA GLN A 284 12.50 -18.09 23.64
C GLN A 284 13.73 -17.60 22.86
N ASP A 285 14.36 -18.47 22.06
CA ASP A 285 15.49 -18.15 21.21
C ASP A 285 15.15 -18.06 19.72
N LYS A 286 13.97 -18.50 19.34
CA LYS A 286 13.53 -18.54 17.93
C LYS A 286 12.09 -18.08 17.80
N GLY A 287 11.74 -17.67 16.57
CA GLY A 287 10.38 -17.21 16.26
C GLY A 287 10.22 -15.70 16.43
N LEU A 288 8.98 -15.22 16.29
CA LEU A 288 8.66 -13.80 16.38
C LEU A 288 8.89 -13.26 17.80
N VAL A 289 9.51 -12.10 17.90
CA VAL A 289 9.67 -11.37 19.17
C VAL A 289 8.29 -10.84 19.63
N PHE A 290 7.50 -10.29 18.72
CA PHE A 290 6.23 -9.62 19.03
C PHE A 290 5.03 -10.45 18.58
N VAL A 291 4.54 -11.28 19.51
CA VAL A 291 3.43 -12.20 19.29
C VAL A 291 2.21 -11.73 20.06
N SER A 292 1.04 -11.80 19.43
CA SER A 292 -0.24 -11.52 20.11
C SER A 292 -0.54 -12.63 21.14
N SER A 293 -0.75 -12.26 22.40
CA SER A 293 -1.15 -13.18 23.47
C SER A 293 -2.50 -13.89 23.21
N VAL A 294 -3.35 -13.29 22.36
CA VAL A 294 -4.68 -13.84 22.03
C VAL A 294 -4.60 -14.84 20.88
N SER A 295 -3.83 -14.54 19.83
CA SER A 295 -3.84 -15.36 18.60
C SER A 295 -2.60 -16.22 18.40
N GLY A 296 -1.54 -16.02 19.17
CA GLY A 296 -0.24 -16.66 18.96
C GLY A 296 0.46 -16.26 17.66
N LYS A 297 -0.06 -15.25 16.95
CA LYS A 297 0.45 -14.81 15.65
C LYS A 297 1.07 -13.40 15.75
N LYS A 298 1.73 -12.98 14.69
CA LYS A 298 2.22 -11.60 14.55
C LYS A 298 1.11 -10.59 14.88
N ILE A 299 1.43 -9.58 15.69
CA ILE A 299 0.51 -8.49 16.01
C ILE A 299 0.19 -7.73 14.72
N SER A 300 -1.08 -7.55 14.39
CA SER A 300 -1.52 -6.89 13.16
C SER A 300 -2.08 -5.49 13.38
N ASN A 301 -2.68 -5.23 14.55
CA ASN A 301 -3.34 -3.96 14.84
C ASN A 301 -2.81 -3.36 16.16
N LEU A 302 -2.35 -2.11 16.10
CA LEU A 302 -1.84 -1.33 17.22
C LEU A 302 -2.65 -0.03 17.45
N ALA A 303 -3.77 0.16 16.76
CA ALA A 303 -4.50 1.42 16.76
C ALA A 303 -4.90 1.89 18.17
N ARG A 304 -5.32 0.94 19.04
CA ARG A 304 -5.69 1.24 20.44
C ARG A 304 -4.48 1.70 21.26
N GLN A 305 -3.35 1.01 21.09
CA GLN A 305 -2.12 1.33 21.80
C GLN A 305 -1.53 2.66 21.32
N GLU A 306 -1.55 2.88 20.02
CA GLU A 306 -1.13 4.15 19.42
C GLU A 306 -2.01 5.33 19.89
N ALA A 307 -3.32 5.12 20.06
CA ALA A 307 -4.23 6.14 20.60
C ALA A 307 -3.84 6.53 22.03
N LYS A 308 -3.56 5.57 22.90
CA LYS A 308 -3.13 5.83 24.28
C LYS A 308 -1.82 6.62 24.35
N ILE A 309 -0.84 6.29 23.49
CA ILE A 309 0.42 7.04 23.43
C ILE A 309 0.18 8.49 22.99
N ARG A 310 -0.68 8.72 21.98
CA ARG A 310 -1.04 10.09 21.56
C ARG A 310 -1.70 10.89 22.67
N GLU A 311 -2.60 10.26 23.38
CA GLU A 311 -3.34 10.87 24.49
C GLU A 311 -2.38 11.28 25.62
N LEU A 312 -1.56 10.35 26.12
CA LEU A 312 -0.67 10.60 27.24
C LEU A 312 0.48 11.54 26.89
N SER A 313 1.07 11.40 25.69
CA SER A 313 2.16 12.28 25.24
C SER A 313 1.72 13.68 24.85
N GLY A 314 0.42 13.90 24.59
CA GLY A 314 -0.11 15.16 24.04
C GLY A 314 0.29 15.41 22.58
N VAL A 315 1.00 14.49 21.92
CA VAL A 315 1.44 14.61 20.51
C VAL A 315 0.39 14.00 19.60
N LYS A 316 -0.66 14.77 19.30
CA LYS A 316 -1.85 14.32 18.55
C LYS A 316 -1.54 13.73 17.17
N GLU A 317 -0.54 14.27 16.48
CA GLU A 317 -0.11 13.81 15.16
C GLU A 317 0.80 12.59 15.18
N TRP A 318 1.14 12.07 16.35
CA TRP A 318 2.04 10.95 16.46
C TRP A 318 1.49 9.68 15.80
N THR A 319 2.37 9.02 15.05
CA THR A 319 2.20 7.68 14.47
C THR A 319 3.56 6.97 14.53
N PRO A 320 3.61 5.64 14.40
CA PRO A 320 4.88 4.92 14.29
C PRO A 320 5.85 5.50 13.26
N HIS A 321 5.34 5.96 12.12
CA HIS A 321 6.18 6.59 11.10
C HIS A 321 6.63 8.01 11.50
N PHE A 322 5.84 8.72 12.30
CA PHE A 322 6.19 10.05 12.78
C PHE A 322 7.38 10.03 13.76
N SER A 323 7.60 8.94 14.52
CA SER A 323 8.82 8.77 15.34
C SER A 323 10.10 8.88 14.51
N ARG A 324 10.11 8.31 13.29
CA ARG A 324 11.25 8.46 12.36
C ARG A 324 11.44 9.91 11.91
N HIS A 325 10.34 10.63 11.66
CA HIS A 325 10.39 12.04 11.30
C HIS A 325 10.93 12.88 12.46
N ILE A 326 10.49 12.62 13.69
CA ILE A 326 11.01 13.30 14.89
C ILE A 326 12.50 13.05 15.04
N LYS A 327 12.94 11.78 15.00
CA LYS A 327 14.36 11.41 15.13
C LYS A 327 15.21 12.04 14.04
N ALA A 328 14.78 11.96 12.77
CA ALA A 328 15.48 12.58 11.66
C ALA A 328 15.62 14.09 11.84
N SER A 329 14.51 14.78 12.21
CA SER A 329 14.52 16.23 12.45
C SER A 329 15.41 16.62 13.62
N PHE A 330 15.37 15.85 14.71
CA PHE A 330 16.21 16.08 15.89
C PHE A 330 17.70 15.95 15.54
N LEU A 331 18.11 14.87 14.88
CA LEU A 331 19.49 14.64 14.47
C LEU A 331 19.97 15.72 13.49
N MET A 332 19.12 16.11 12.51
CA MET A 332 19.43 17.19 11.58
C MET A 332 19.65 18.54 12.31
N GLN A 333 18.77 18.88 13.26
CA GLN A 333 18.91 20.11 14.06
C GLN A 333 20.15 20.13 14.92
N ASN A 334 20.68 18.96 15.29
CA ASN A 334 21.94 18.82 16.04
C ASN A 334 23.18 18.68 15.13
N GLY A 335 23.03 18.89 13.82
CA GLY A 335 24.17 18.91 12.89
C GLY A 335 24.72 17.55 12.50
N VAL A 336 24.00 16.46 12.78
CA VAL A 336 24.42 15.13 12.33
C VAL A 336 24.36 15.06 10.81
N ASN A 337 25.40 14.50 10.20
CA ASN A 337 25.52 14.39 8.75
C ASN A 337 24.31 13.64 8.16
N PRO A 338 23.66 14.18 7.11
CA PRO A 338 22.52 13.54 6.45
C PRO A 338 22.76 12.09 6.01
N ALA A 339 23.98 11.74 5.59
CA ALA A 339 24.33 10.36 5.24
C ALA A 339 24.29 9.43 6.45
N VAL A 340 24.78 9.89 7.62
CA VAL A 340 24.70 9.15 8.88
C VAL A 340 23.25 8.95 9.31
N ILE A 341 22.43 10.00 9.23
CA ILE A 341 21.00 9.90 9.54
C ILE A 341 20.30 8.91 8.60
N SER A 342 20.61 8.96 7.29
CA SER A 342 20.09 8.04 6.29
C SER A 342 20.44 6.59 6.62
N GLY A 343 21.70 6.31 6.92
CA GLY A 343 22.16 4.99 7.34
C GLY A 343 21.50 4.52 8.63
N ALA A 344 21.50 5.37 9.67
CA ALA A 344 20.90 5.06 10.96
C ALA A 344 19.39 4.76 10.87
N LEU A 345 18.69 5.39 9.95
CA LEU A 345 17.27 5.13 9.69
C LEU A 345 17.03 4.05 8.63
N GLY A 346 18.04 3.56 7.93
CA GLY A 346 17.90 2.59 6.84
C GLY A 346 17.14 3.17 5.65
N HIS A 347 17.52 4.39 5.20
CA HIS A 347 17.05 4.98 3.95
C HIS A 347 18.02 4.58 2.83
N ARG A 348 17.48 4.14 1.69
CA ARG A 348 18.28 3.84 0.49
C ARG A 348 18.72 5.11 -0.24
N ASP A 349 17.87 6.13 -0.22
CA ASP A 349 18.05 7.37 -0.97
C ASP A 349 18.21 8.55 0.00
N LEU A 350 19.33 9.25 -0.12
CA LEU A 350 19.63 10.47 0.62
C LEU A 350 18.60 11.59 0.36
N SER A 351 17.94 11.59 -0.81
CA SER A 351 16.88 12.56 -1.13
C SER A 351 15.74 12.52 -0.10
N THR A 352 15.51 11.38 0.54
CA THR A 352 14.51 11.21 1.60
C THR A 352 14.84 12.06 2.83
N ILE A 353 16.12 12.35 3.09
CA ILE A 353 16.55 13.18 4.22
C ILE A 353 16.35 14.67 3.93
N ASN A 354 16.37 15.10 2.66
CA ASN A 354 16.14 16.49 2.28
C ASN A 354 14.76 17.02 2.72
N ILE A 355 13.80 16.13 2.99
CA ILE A 355 12.48 16.49 3.55
C ILE A 355 12.63 17.15 4.93
N TYR A 356 13.68 16.81 5.67
CA TYR A 356 13.96 17.34 7.03
C TYR A 356 14.95 18.51 7.02
N ALA A 357 15.57 18.80 5.89
CA ALA A 357 16.45 19.95 5.77
C ALA A 357 15.64 21.23 5.95
N THR A 358 15.90 21.94 7.01
CA THR A 358 15.36 23.29 7.21
C THR A 358 16.15 24.25 6.33
N ASN A 359 15.45 25.12 5.56
CA ASN A 359 16.09 26.25 4.89
C ASN A 359 16.35 27.40 5.89
N ASP A 360 16.77 27.08 7.10
CA ASP A 360 17.23 28.07 8.09
C ASP A 360 18.64 28.51 7.70
N THR A 361 18.70 29.43 6.76
CA THR A 361 19.94 29.99 6.22
C THR A 361 20.79 30.64 7.29
N LEU A 362 20.18 31.23 8.33
CA LEU A 362 20.89 31.84 9.43
C LEU A 362 21.63 30.77 10.27
N LYS A 363 20.94 29.72 10.68
CA LYS A 363 21.60 28.63 11.44
C LYS A 363 22.63 27.88 10.61
N ALA A 364 22.37 27.69 9.30
CA ALA A 364 23.35 27.07 8.42
C ALA A 364 24.63 27.93 8.32
N SER A 365 24.46 29.23 8.17
CA SER A 365 25.56 30.21 8.12
C SER A 365 26.36 30.25 9.44
N GLN A 366 25.66 30.29 10.57
CA GLN A 366 26.31 30.26 11.91
C GLN A 366 27.15 29.01 12.09
N ARG A 367 26.63 27.82 11.76
CA ARG A 367 27.38 26.57 11.86
C ARG A 367 28.56 26.49 10.90
N ALA A 368 28.41 27.01 9.68
CA ALA A 368 29.54 27.11 8.76
C ALA A 368 30.66 27.98 9.35
N ASN A 369 30.33 29.11 9.96
CA ASN A 369 31.29 30.01 10.60
C ASN A 369 31.95 29.35 11.83
N GLU A 370 31.20 28.63 12.65
CA GLU A 370 31.74 27.85 13.78
C GLU A 370 32.72 26.76 13.32
N ALA A 371 32.39 26.05 12.25
CA ALA A 371 33.27 25.03 11.67
C ALA A 371 34.57 25.64 11.13
N LEU A 372 34.51 26.80 10.46
CA LEU A 372 35.69 27.54 9.98
C LEU A 372 36.56 28.03 11.15
N LYS A 373 35.96 28.50 12.23
CA LYS A 373 36.67 28.94 13.41
C LYS A 373 37.46 27.79 14.05
N LYS A 374 36.88 26.60 14.17
CA LYS A 374 37.54 25.39 14.67
C LYS A 374 38.70 24.91 13.79
N LEU A 375 38.69 25.19 12.49
CA LEU A 375 39.81 24.90 11.61
C LEU A 375 40.97 25.87 11.84
N GLN A 376 40.67 27.15 12.12
CA GLN A 376 41.67 28.20 12.39
C GLN A 376 42.33 28.06 13.78
N GLU A 377 41.64 27.43 14.76
CA GLU A 377 42.17 27.20 16.11
C GLU A 377 43.06 25.92 16.23
N LYS A 378 43.26 25.18 15.13
CA LYS A 378 44.04 23.95 15.06
C LYS A 378 45.42 24.12 14.42
N ASP A 379 45.73 25.31 13.94
CA ASP A 379 47.08 25.73 13.50
C ASP A 379 47.75 26.55 14.61
#